data_9f46f167faa4028c7652e1173a33bb27
#
_entry.id   9f46f167faa4028c7652e1173a33bb27
#
_cell.length_a   1.000
_cell.length_b   1.000
_cell.length_c   1.000
_cell.angle_alpha   90.00
_cell.angle_beta   90.00
_cell.angle_gamma   90.00
#
_symmetry.space_group_name_H-M   'P 1'
#
loop_
_entity.id
_entity.type
_entity.pdbx_description
1 polymer ?
#
loop_
_entity_poly.entity_id
_entity_poly.type
_entity_poly.pdbx_seq_one_letter_code
_entity_poly.pdbx_strand_id
1 'polypeptide(L)'
;MKPIKPKKCKVCKTEFTPNKPLQQVCGFECALELAKNKRIKTVKKEVKEAKLKLKSRSDWLKDTQVTFNKYIRLRDQDDGCISCGSKSAFSYHAGHYRSIGSAGHLRFNELNCHRQCSACNTHLSGNLIRYRSGLIRKIGIHAVEALESDNLTIKIGIEEIKVLKKHFSDKIKVLNSDKQD
;
A
#
# COMPACT_ATOMS: atom_id res chain seq x y z
N MET A 1 43.37 -15.50 -28.70
CA MET A 1 42.37 -15.17 -27.69
C MET A 1 41.73 -13.83 -28.04
N LYS A 2 40.40 -13.71 -28.02
CA LYS A 2 39.75 -12.41 -28.26
C LYS A 2 40.10 -11.44 -27.10
N PRO A 3 40.45 -10.19 -27.32
CA PRO A 3 40.76 -9.25 -26.27
C PRO A 3 39.53 -9.00 -25.40
N ILE A 4 39.72 -9.00 -24.07
CA ILE A 4 38.64 -8.74 -23.12
C ILE A 4 38.34 -7.22 -23.17
N LYS A 5 37.10 -6.85 -23.49
CA LYS A 5 36.68 -5.44 -23.59
C LYS A 5 36.70 -4.75 -22.22
N PRO A 6 37.12 -3.49 -22.13
CA PRO A 6 37.02 -2.67 -20.93
C PRO A 6 35.57 -2.63 -20.41
N LYS A 7 35.39 -2.56 -19.09
CA LYS A 7 34.09 -2.44 -18.44
C LYS A 7 34.16 -1.59 -17.16
N LYS A 8 33.02 -1.06 -16.71
CA LYS A 8 32.96 -0.25 -15.48
C LYS A 8 32.95 -1.13 -14.24
N CYS A 9 33.77 -0.79 -13.26
CA CYS A 9 33.79 -1.41 -11.94
C CYS A 9 32.44 -1.30 -11.27
N LYS A 10 31.90 -2.39 -10.67
CA LYS A 10 30.60 -2.37 -10.01
C LYS A 10 30.58 -1.51 -8.73
N VAL A 11 31.73 -1.23 -8.14
CA VAL A 11 31.87 -0.44 -6.92
C VAL A 11 32.21 1.01 -7.21
N CYS A 12 33.44 1.30 -7.67
CA CYS A 12 33.93 2.66 -7.89
C CYS A 12 33.50 3.29 -9.24
N LYS A 13 32.87 2.50 -10.14
CA LYS A 13 32.44 2.91 -11.49
C LYS A 13 33.56 3.27 -12.47
N THR A 14 34.81 3.23 -12.06
CA THR A 14 35.97 3.47 -12.92
C THR A 14 36.07 2.39 -14.00
N GLU A 15 36.45 2.76 -15.20
CA GLU A 15 36.69 1.82 -16.29
C GLU A 15 37.98 1.04 -16.05
N PHE A 16 37.93 -0.27 -16.31
CA PHE A 16 39.10 -1.15 -16.17
C PHE A 16 39.05 -2.30 -17.17
N THR A 17 40.23 -2.82 -17.55
CA THR A 17 40.34 -4.04 -18.36
C THR A 17 40.42 -5.26 -17.45
N PRO A 18 39.44 -6.18 -17.52
CA PRO A 18 39.44 -7.36 -16.67
C PRO A 18 40.54 -8.35 -17.01
N ASN A 19 41.21 -8.91 -16.01
CA ASN A 19 42.18 -9.99 -16.19
C ASN A 19 41.50 -11.38 -16.34
N LYS A 20 40.21 -11.47 -15.96
CA LYS A 20 39.39 -12.70 -16.03
C LYS A 20 38.01 -12.38 -16.59
N PRO A 21 37.36 -13.27 -17.38
CA PRO A 21 36.07 -13.01 -18.03
C PRO A 21 34.96 -12.56 -17.07
N LEU A 22 34.91 -13.11 -15.86
CA LEU A 22 33.86 -12.84 -14.87
C LEU A 22 34.23 -11.77 -13.82
N GLN A 23 35.38 -11.11 -13.96
CA GLN A 23 35.80 -10.06 -13.03
C GLN A 23 34.85 -8.86 -13.09
N GLN A 24 34.30 -8.45 -11.93
CA GLN A 24 33.28 -7.44 -11.81
C GLN A 24 33.80 -6.11 -11.23
N VAL A 25 35.03 -6.10 -10.71
CA VAL A 25 35.64 -4.96 -10.00
C VAL A 25 37.09 -4.79 -10.41
N CYS A 26 37.62 -3.55 -10.30
CA CYS A 26 38.94 -3.19 -10.78
C CYS A 26 40.10 -3.73 -9.92
N GLY A 27 39.90 -3.92 -8.62
CA GLY A 27 40.97 -4.31 -7.70
C GLY A 27 40.44 -4.95 -6.41
N PHE A 28 41.39 -5.27 -5.51
CA PHE A 28 41.15 -5.99 -4.27
C PHE A 28 40.22 -5.21 -3.30
N GLU A 29 40.42 -3.92 -3.11
CA GLU A 29 39.56 -3.10 -2.24
C GLU A 29 38.10 -3.09 -2.71
N CYS A 30 37.89 -2.92 -4.02
CA CYS A 30 36.57 -3.00 -4.62
C CYS A 30 35.97 -4.42 -4.52
N ALA A 31 36.79 -5.48 -4.48
CA ALA A 31 36.33 -6.84 -4.29
C ALA A 31 35.83 -7.05 -2.85
N LEU A 32 36.55 -6.55 -1.85
CA LEU A 32 36.14 -6.57 -0.46
C LEU A 32 34.83 -5.80 -0.23
N GLU A 33 34.74 -4.59 -0.79
CA GLU A 33 33.54 -3.75 -0.66
C GLU A 33 32.33 -4.40 -1.37
N LEU A 34 32.53 -5.02 -2.54
CA LEU A 34 31.48 -5.77 -3.23
C LEU A 34 31.00 -6.98 -2.38
N ALA A 35 31.93 -7.71 -1.75
CA ALA A 35 31.61 -8.82 -0.88
C ALA A 35 30.83 -8.37 0.36
N LYS A 36 31.28 -7.29 1.01
CA LYS A 36 30.59 -6.63 2.15
C LYS A 36 29.16 -6.23 1.78
N ASN A 37 28.99 -5.56 0.64
CA ASN A 37 27.69 -5.12 0.15
C ASN A 37 26.74 -6.29 -0.15
N LYS A 38 27.26 -7.38 -0.73
CA LYS A 38 26.49 -8.61 -0.92
C LYS A 38 26.03 -9.20 0.40
N ARG A 39 26.95 -9.34 1.38
CA ARG A 39 26.62 -9.87 2.72
C ARG A 39 25.54 -9.04 3.41
N ILE A 40 25.67 -7.71 3.38
CA ILE A 40 24.65 -6.79 3.94
C ILE A 40 23.28 -7.01 3.28
N LYS A 41 23.23 -7.17 1.96
CA LYS A 41 21.96 -7.44 1.24
C LYS A 41 21.35 -8.78 1.66
N THR A 42 22.17 -9.83 1.80
CA THR A 42 21.70 -11.15 2.23
C THR A 42 21.12 -11.07 3.65
N VAL A 43 21.88 -10.52 4.61
CA VAL A 43 21.40 -10.36 5.99
C VAL A 43 20.12 -9.52 6.05
N LYS A 44 20.04 -8.40 5.31
CA LYS A 44 18.80 -7.61 5.24
C LYS A 44 17.60 -8.41 4.71
N LYS A 45 17.82 -9.28 3.73
CA LYS A 45 16.78 -10.16 3.19
C LYS A 45 16.32 -11.19 4.24
N GLU A 46 17.26 -11.88 4.89
CA GLU A 46 16.98 -12.85 5.94
C GLU A 46 16.22 -12.25 7.12
N VAL A 47 16.66 -11.08 7.60
CA VAL A 47 15.96 -10.34 8.67
C VAL A 47 14.54 -9.95 8.25
N LYS A 48 14.35 -9.51 7.00
CA LYS A 48 13.02 -9.17 6.49
C LYS A 48 12.11 -10.41 6.43
N GLU A 49 12.62 -11.53 5.96
CA GLU A 49 11.88 -12.81 5.90
C GLU A 49 11.53 -13.32 7.31
N ALA A 50 12.47 -13.27 8.25
CA ALA A 50 12.23 -13.62 9.64
C ALA A 50 11.14 -12.73 10.28
N LYS A 51 11.22 -11.40 10.07
CA LYS A 51 10.17 -10.46 10.54
C LYS A 51 8.80 -10.77 9.93
N LEU A 52 8.73 -11.16 8.67
CA LEU A 52 7.45 -11.55 8.04
C LEU A 52 6.85 -12.82 8.64
N LYS A 53 7.69 -13.81 8.99
CA LYS A 53 7.24 -15.05 9.65
C LYS A 53 6.70 -14.80 11.07
N LEU A 54 7.27 -13.84 11.79
CA LEU A 54 6.85 -13.47 13.15
C LEU A 54 5.66 -12.51 13.21
N LYS A 55 5.18 -12.04 12.05
CA LYS A 55 4.16 -11.02 11.99
C LYS A 55 2.80 -11.53 12.45
N SER A 56 2.23 -10.87 13.47
CA SER A 56 0.91 -11.21 14.01
C SER A 56 -0.24 -10.88 13.03
N ARG A 57 -1.40 -11.48 13.25
CA ARG A 57 -2.62 -11.12 12.51
C ARG A 57 -2.94 -9.62 12.63
N SER A 58 -2.75 -9.04 13.81
CA SER A 58 -2.98 -7.60 14.05
C SER A 58 -2.06 -6.73 13.19
N ASP A 59 -0.79 -7.12 13.04
CA ASP A 59 0.16 -6.38 12.20
C ASP A 59 -0.17 -6.49 10.72
N TRP A 60 -0.63 -7.66 10.27
CA TRP A 60 -1.12 -7.83 8.91
C TRP A 60 -2.35 -6.97 8.63
N LEU A 61 -3.30 -6.90 9.57
CA LEU A 61 -4.47 -6.02 9.46
C LEU A 61 -4.08 -4.54 9.37
N LYS A 62 -3.14 -4.08 10.21
CA LYS A 62 -2.64 -2.68 10.18
C LYS A 62 -1.99 -2.35 8.84
N ASP A 63 -1.12 -3.22 8.35
CA ASP A 63 -0.46 -3.03 7.05
C ASP A 63 -1.44 -3.00 5.88
N THR A 64 -2.42 -3.90 5.90
CA THR A 64 -3.44 -3.96 4.86
C THR A 64 -4.32 -2.71 4.92
N GLN A 65 -4.63 -2.21 6.13
CA GLN A 65 -5.38 -0.96 6.30
C GLN A 65 -4.65 0.24 5.69
N VAL A 66 -3.34 0.34 5.86
CA VAL A 66 -2.54 1.40 5.21
C VAL A 66 -2.66 1.33 3.70
N THR A 67 -2.57 0.12 3.12
CA THR A 67 -2.68 -0.12 1.67
C THR A 67 -4.10 0.19 1.18
N PHE A 68 -5.12 -0.30 1.87
CA PHE A 68 -6.53 -0.03 1.57
C PHE A 68 -6.85 1.47 1.63
N ASN A 69 -6.43 2.16 2.69
CA ASN A 69 -6.66 3.60 2.83
C ASN A 69 -5.98 4.41 1.71
N LYS A 70 -4.79 3.98 1.26
CA LYS A 70 -4.12 4.60 0.11
C LYS A 70 -4.94 4.37 -1.17
N TYR A 71 -5.41 3.14 -1.40
CA TYR A 71 -6.26 2.82 -2.54
C TYR A 71 -7.53 3.68 -2.56
N ILE A 72 -8.28 3.75 -1.47
CA ILE A 72 -9.52 4.55 -1.38
C ILE A 72 -9.26 6.03 -1.71
N ARG A 73 -8.19 6.62 -1.16
CA ARG A 73 -7.85 8.03 -1.45
C ARG A 73 -7.47 8.26 -2.90
N LEU A 74 -6.84 7.28 -3.56
CA LEU A 74 -6.50 7.36 -4.98
C LEU A 74 -7.72 7.12 -5.87
N ARG A 75 -8.57 6.14 -5.53
CA ARG A 75 -9.82 5.85 -6.24
C ARG A 75 -10.73 7.08 -6.30
N ASP A 76 -10.89 7.74 -5.16
CA ASP A 76 -11.80 8.87 -4.99
C ASP A 76 -11.09 10.24 -5.07
N GLN A 77 -9.92 10.34 -5.72
CA GLN A 77 -9.09 11.55 -5.68
C GLN A 77 -9.75 12.77 -6.33
N ASP A 78 -10.58 12.54 -7.35
CA ASP A 78 -11.28 13.59 -8.09
C ASP A 78 -12.64 13.95 -7.46
N ASP A 79 -13.06 13.10 -6.49
CA ASP A 79 -14.27 13.33 -5.71
C ASP A 79 -14.02 14.35 -4.57
N GLY A 80 -15.07 15.04 -4.18
CA GLY A 80 -15.09 15.79 -2.94
C GLY A 80 -15.22 14.89 -1.71
N CYS A 81 -15.20 15.49 -0.53
CA CYS A 81 -15.52 14.79 0.72
C CYS A 81 -16.91 14.14 0.64
N ILE A 82 -17.03 12.85 0.91
CA ILE A 82 -18.30 12.12 0.85
C ILE A 82 -19.40 12.77 1.74
N SER A 83 -19.02 13.37 2.87
CA SER A 83 -19.96 13.96 3.82
C SER A 83 -20.32 15.40 3.47
N CYS A 84 -19.36 16.28 3.20
CA CYS A 84 -19.61 17.72 3.00
C CYS A 84 -19.39 18.21 1.57
N GLY A 85 -18.91 17.37 0.66
CA GLY A 85 -18.64 17.73 -0.73
C GLY A 85 -17.38 18.55 -0.97
N SER A 86 -16.66 19.00 0.05
CA SER A 86 -15.48 19.85 -0.09
C SER A 86 -14.41 19.18 -0.94
N LYS A 87 -13.85 19.91 -1.91
CA LYS A 87 -12.71 19.52 -2.76
C LYS A 87 -11.40 20.21 -2.35
N SER A 88 -11.45 21.17 -1.43
CA SER A 88 -10.34 22.03 -1.01
C SER A 88 -9.94 21.85 0.46
N ALA A 89 -10.16 20.67 1.05
CA ALA A 89 -9.75 20.40 2.42
C ALA A 89 -8.23 20.22 2.54
N PHE A 90 -7.65 20.61 3.68
CA PHE A 90 -6.23 20.48 3.99
C PHE A 90 -5.72 19.06 3.87
N SER A 91 -6.52 18.06 4.29
CA SER A 91 -6.19 16.65 4.16
C SER A 91 -7.44 15.78 4.01
N TYR A 92 -7.23 14.60 3.38
CA TYR A 92 -8.29 13.62 3.17
C TYR A 92 -7.88 12.26 3.71
N HIS A 93 -8.84 11.61 4.36
CA HIS A 93 -8.75 10.28 4.92
C HIS A 93 -9.61 9.29 4.14
N ALA A 94 -9.38 8.01 4.34
CA ALA A 94 -10.31 6.95 3.99
C ALA A 94 -11.27 6.77 5.17
N GLY A 95 -12.43 7.40 5.10
CA GLY A 95 -13.45 7.35 6.15
C GLY A 95 -14.38 6.16 5.94
N HIS A 96 -14.65 5.39 7.00
CA HIS A 96 -15.62 4.30 6.99
C HIS A 96 -17.00 4.80 7.38
N TYR A 97 -18.03 4.40 6.63
CA TYR A 97 -19.42 4.67 6.99
C TYR A 97 -19.81 3.92 8.26
N ARG A 98 -19.70 2.59 8.24
CA ARG A 98 -19.76 1.76 9.46
C ARG A 98 -18.34 1.56 9.98
N SER A 99 -18.13 1.94 11.25
CA SER A 99 -16.80 1.93 11.86
C SER A 99 -16.23 0.51 11.93
N ILE A 100 -14.90 0.40 11.94
CA ILE A 100 -14.21 -0.89 12.11
C ILE A 100 -14.57 -1.55 13.43
N GLY A 101 -14.90 -0.77 14.47
CA GLY A 101 -15.31 -1.27 15.77
C GLY A 101 -16.71 -1.87 15.75
N SER A 102 -17.65 -1.26 15.01
CA SER A 102 -19.04 -1.73 14.92
C SER A 102 -19.26 -2.80 13.85
N ALA A 103 -18.49 -2.79 12.77
CA ALA A 103 -18.62 -3.69 11.63
C ALA A 103 -17.25 -4.11 11.09
N GLY A 104 -16.52 -4.90 11.89
CA GLY A 104 -15.15 -5.32 11.58
C GLY A 104 -15.01 -6.11 10.27
N HIS A 105 -16.04 -6.82 9.83
CA HIS A 105 -16.11 -7.54 8.56
C HIS A 105 -16.16 -6.58 7.35
N LEU A 106 -16.70 -5.37 7.51
CA LEU A 106 -16.73 -4.33 6.48
C LEU A 106 -15.44 -3.49 6.42
N ARG A 107 -14.42 -3.85 7.18
CA ARG A 107 -13.16 -3.12 7.28
C ARG A 107 -12.51 -2.83 5.93
N PHE A 108 -12.54 -3.78 5.02
CA PHE A 108 -11.96 -3.68 3.68
C PHE A 108 -13.02 -3.67 2.57
N ASN A 109 -14.26 -3.37 2.91
CA ASN A 109 -15.33 -3.22 1.95
C ASN A 109 -15.24 -1.84 1.27
N GLU A 110 -15.13 -1.84 -0.05
CA GLU A 110 -14.95 -0.62 -0.86
C GLU A 110 -16.20 0.28 -0.85
N LEU A 111 -17.39 -0.30 -0.69
CA LEU A 111 -18.64 0.47 -0.59
C LEU A 111 -18.82 1.11 0.79
N ASN A 112 -18.16 0.56 1.82
CA ASN A 112 -18.21 1.09 3.18
C ASN A 112 -17.17 2.19 3.44
N CYS A 113 -16.26 2.46 2.50
CA CYS A 113 -15.15 3.38 2.74
C CYS A 113 -14.93 4.33 1.58
N HIS A 114 -14.92 5.63 1.85
CA HIS A 114 -14.77 6.69 0.85
C HIS A 114 -13.86 7.82 1.33
N ARG A 115 -13.42 8.66 0.36
CA ARG A 115 -12.63 9.86 0.65
C ARG A 115 -13.44 10.82 1.49
N GLN A 116 -12.90 11.20 2.66
CA GLN A 116 -13.53 12.11 3.61
C GLN A 116 -12.50 13.12 4.11
N CYS A 117 -12.86 14.41 4.21
CA CYS A 117 -11.94 15.41 4.74
C CYS A 117 -11.68 15.19 6.24
N SER A 118 -10.51 15.63 6.72
CA SER A 118 -10.11 15.49 8.13
C SER A 118 -11.14 16.09 9.10
N ALA A 119 -11.75 17.24 8.76
CA ALA A 119 -12.78 17.86 9.56
C ALA A 119 -13.99 16.93 9.78
N CYS A 120 -14.55 16.36 8.69
CA CYS A 120 -15.67 15.43 8.82
C CYS A 120 -15.28 14.11 9.47
N ASN A 121 -14.12 13.54 9.10
CA ASN A 121 -13.70 12.22 9.59
C ASN A 121 -13.27 12.22 11.06
N THR A 122 -12.56 13.27 11.50
CA THR A 122 -11.95 13.31 12.84
C THR A 122 -12.73 14.22 13.78
N HIS A 123 -12.92 15.49 13.41
CA HIS A 123 -13.51 16.47 14.33
C HIS A 123 -15.03 16.32 14.48
N LEU A 124 -15.72 15.85 13.43
CA LEU A 124 -17.16 15.59 13.44
C LEU A 124 -17.50 14.10 13.58
N SER A 125 -16.59 13.31 14.14
CA SER A 125 -16.79 11.85 14.42
C SER A 125 -17.39 11.08 13.24
N GLY A 126 -16.88 11.36 12.01
CA GLY A 126 -17.33 10.73 10.78
C GLY A 126 -18.48 11.47 10.08
N ASN A 127 -19.13 12.47 10.72
CA ASN A 127 -20.25 13.25 10.17
C ASN A 127 -21.30 12.34 9.47
N LEU A 128 -21.78 11.32 10.20
CA LEU A 128 -22.50 10.16 9.66
C LEU A 128 -23.79 10.52 8.94
N ILE A 129 -24.55 11.52 9.42
CA ILE A 129 -25.80 11.96 8.77
C ILE A 129 -25.53 12.44 7.34
N ARG A 130 -24.53 13.31 7.19
CA ARG A 130 -24.15 13.81 5.86
C ARG A 130 -23.41 12.73 5.05
N TYR A 131 -22.66 11.83 5.72
CA TYR A 131 -22.05 10.70 5.07
C TYR A 131 -23.11 9.81 4.41
N ARG A 132 -24.17 9.42 5.15
CA ARG A 132 -25.29 8.63 4.63
C ARG A 132 -25.89 9.27 3.37
N SER A 133 -26.19 10.55 3.45
CA SER A 133 -26.74 11.27 2.30
C SER A 133 -25.80 11.32 1.08
N GLY A 134 -24.50 11.49 1.32
CA GLY A 134 -23.48 11.42 0.28
C GLY A 134 -23.32 10.00 -0.31
N LEU A 135 -23.40 9.00 0.56
CA LEU A 135 -23.28 7.60 0.18
C LEU A 135 -24.47 7.16 -0.69
N ILE A 136 -25.70 7.54 -0.32
CA ILE A 136 -26.91 7.27 -1.13
C ILE A 136 -26.75 7.85 -2.53
N ARG A 137 -26.23 9.07 -2.66
CA ARG A 137 -25.98 9.69 -4.00
C ARG A 137 -24.92 8.93 -4.78
N LYS A 138 -23.94 8.32 -4.12
CA LYS A 138 -22.79 7.65 -4.77
C LYS A 138 -23.08 6.21 -5.16
N ILE A 139 -23.73 5.44 -4.29
CA ILE A 139 -23.94 3.99 -4.47
C ILE A 139 -25.41 3.54 -4.45
N GLY A 140 -26.34 4.47 -4.25
CA GLY A 140 -27.77 4.17 -4.19
C GLY A 140 -28.26 3.71 -2.81
N ILE A 141 -29.57 3.87 -2.57
CA ILE A 141 -30.20 3.57 -1.26
C ILE A 141 -30.08 2.08 -0.91
N HIS A 142 -30.33 1.17 -1.83
CA HIS A 142 -30.32 -0.27 -1.56
C HIS A 142 -28.94 -0.78 -1.12
N ALA A 143 -27.86 -0.25 -1.71
CA ALA A 143 -26.50 -0.60 -1.29
C ALA A 143 -26.18 -0.06 0.12
N VAL A 144 -26.71 1.10 0.48
CA VAL A 144 -26.56 1.67 1.84
C VAL A 144 -27.33 0.83 2.86
N GLU A 145 -28.58 0.48 2.57
CA GLU A 145 -29.40 -0.38 3.45
C GLU A 145 -28.76 -1.76 3.62
N ALA A 146 -28.19 -2.32 2.56
CA ALA A 146 -27.45 -3.58 2.65
C ALA A 146 -26.22 -3.46 3.59
N LEU A 147 -25.46 -2.35 3.52
CA LEU A 147 -24.37 -2.09 4.45
C LEU A 147 -24.86 -1.91 5.89
N GLU A 148 -26.02 -1.26 6.08
CA GLU A 148 -26.60 -0.99 7.40
C GLU A 148 -27.13 -2.26 8.07
N SER A 149 -27.71 -3.17 7.31
CA SER A 149 -28.27 -4.45 7.77
C SER A 149 -27.23 -5.58 7.91
N ASP A 150 -26.02 -5.41 7.31
CA ASP A 150 -24.98 -6.42 7.37
C ASP A 150 -24.32 -6.48 8.77
N ASN A 151 -24.70 -7.46 9.56
CA ASN A 151 -24.22 -7.69 10.93
C ASN A 151 -23.40 -8.97 11.06
N LEU A 152 -22.77 -9.43 9.99
CA LEU A 152 -21.93 -10.61 10.01
C LEU A 152 -20.74 -10.44 10.97
N THR A 153 -20.37 -11.52 11.65
CA THR A 153 -19.23 -11.56 12.58
C THR A 153 -18.13 -12.49 12.04
N ILE A 154 -17.60 -12.15 10.85
CA ILE A 154 -16.57 -12.96 10.20
C ILE A 154 -15.19 -12.45 10.60
N LYS A 155 -14.31 -13.35 11.04
CA LYS A 155 -12.90 -13.07 11.27
C LYS A 155 -12.08 -13.64 10.11
N ILE A 156 -11.54 -12.78 9.28
CA ILE A 156 -10.62 -13.17 8.19
C ILE A 156 -9.28 -13.67 8.74
N GLY A 157 -8.74 -14.75 8.15
CA GLY A 157 -7.44 -15.33 8.49
C GLY A 157 -6.25 -14.52 7.94
N ILE A 158 -5.03 -14.91 8.34
CA ILE A 158 -3.80 -14.21 7.90
C ILE A 158 -3.64 -14.32 6.38
N GLU A 159 -3.91 -15.48 5.79
CA GLU A 159 -3.74 -15.68 4.34
C GLU A 159 -4.73 -14.83 3.54
N GLU A 160 -5.98 -14.73 3.98
CA GLU A 160 -6.98 -13.86 3.36
C GLU A 160 -6.57 -12.38 3.46
N ILE A 161 -6.00 -11.95 4.60
CA ILE A 161 -5.49 -10.58 4.78
C ILE A 161 -4.34 -10.30 3.81
N LYS A 162 -3.43 -11.26 3.57
CA LYS A 162 -2.34 -11.14 2.59
C LYS A 162 -2.87 -11.01 1.17
N VAL A 163 -3.89 -11.81 0.80
CA VAL A 163 -4.56 -11.71 -0.50
C VAL A 163 -5.20 -10.34 -0.69
N LEU A 164 -5.93 -9.83 0.30
CA LEU A 164 -6.53 -8.49 0.27
C LEU A 164 -5.46 -7.40 0.12
N LYS A 165 -4.35 -7.49 0.86
CA LYS A 165 -3.25 -6.54 0.73
C LYS A 165 -2.67 -6.52 -0.68
N LYS A 166 -2.45 -7.69 -1.27
CA LYS A 166 -1.95 -7.81 -2.64
C LYS A 166 -2.96 -7.21 -3.62
N HIS A 167 -4.24 -7.55 -3.50
CA HIS A 167 -5.33 -7.04 -4.34
C HIS A 167 -5.35 -5.48 -4.37
N PHE A 168 -5.34 -4.82 -3.21
CA PHE A 168 -5.31 -3.36 -3.16
C PHE A 168 -3.99 -2.76 -3.65
N SER A 169 -2.87 -3.45 -3.46
CA SER A 169 -1.58 -3.02 -4.01
C SER A 169 -1.59 -3.05 -5.54
N ASP A 170 -2.21 -4.05 -6.15
CA ASP A 170 -2.31 -4.17 -7.60
C ASP A 170 -3.30 -3.13 -8.16
N LYS A 171 -4.44 -2.89 -7.51
CA LYS A 171 -5.35 -1.78 -7.86
C LYS A 171 -4.65 -0.41 -7.82
N ILE A 172 -3.79 -0.16 -6.83
CA ILE A 172 -3.00 1.08 -6.75
C ILE A 172 -2.06 1.22 -7.96
N LYS A 173 -1.45 0.14 -8.42
CA LYS A 173 -0.55 0.19 -9.60
C LYS A 173 -1.34 0.58 -10.86
N VAL A 174 -2.50 -0.03 -11.06
CA VAL A 174 -3.39 0.30 -12.19
C VAL A 174 -3.76 1.79 -12.17
N LEU A 175 -4.27 2.30 -11.03
CA LEU A 175 -4.64 3.71 -10.90
C LEU A 175 -3.48 4.70 -11.09
N ASN A 176 -2.23 4.25 -10.92
CA ASN A 176 -1.07 5.10 -11.17
C ASN A 176 -0.56 5.00 -12.62
N SER A 177 -0.78 3.87 -13.33
CA SER A 177 -0.44 3.76 -14.75
C SER A 177 -1.36 4.61 -15.62
N ASP A 178 -2.67 4.60 -15.33
CA ASP A 178 -3.68 5.36 -16.05
C ASP A 178 -3.50 6.90 -15.99
N LYS A 179 -2.53 7.39 -15.21
CA LYS A 179 -2.20 8.81 -15.08
C LYS A 179 -0.94 9.24 -15.84
N GLN A 180 -0.23 8.29 -16.43
CA GLN A 180 0.99 8.57 -17.17
C GLN A 180 0.74 8.66 -18.70
N ASP A 181 -0.47 8.34 -19.11
CA ASP A 181 -1.00 8.51 -20.46
C ASP A 181 -1.88 9.79 -20.54
#